data_fcd17805e5aa1eacb91e7011c95e7085
#
_entry.id   fcd17805e5aa1eacb91e7011c95e7085
#
_cell.length_a   1.000
_cell.length_b   1.000
_cell.length_c   1.000
_cell.angle_alpha   90.00
_cell.angle_beta   90.00
_cell.angle_gamma   90.00
#
_symmetry.space_group_name_H-M   'P 1'
#
loop_
_entity.id
_entity.type
_entity.pdbx_description
1 polymer ?
#
loop_
_entity_poly.entity_id
_entity_poly.type
_entity_poly.pdbx_seq_one_letter_code
_entity_poly.pdbx_strand_id
1 'polypeptide(L)'
;MRQEALKLYDAGADIYLITNFSSPIYVTERMEIERGPEHYQMSMEERERFRNLEWEMQKYPQIQSLKEANLLLGTRRTFGIYQIKDDSQGENYAFMNMSFIESHGMQIKKEDYKLVYVGELLGNTSLEDIFERFNIDRPKDFRGHSLSVSDIVVLNDGEKVTAHFVDSISFEQLDSFLNLEEQVLDELAYEVGERYFAIQRTEEGYDYSFYDEDFRLMDGGVYENDEISIEEAAEESLVC
;
A
#
# COMPACT_ATOMS: atom_id res chain seq x y z
N MET A 1 2.70 -16.88 9.44
CA MET A 1 1.37 -17.18 8.83
C MET A 1 0.26 -16.23 9.31
N ARG A 2 -0.20 -16.22 10.58
CA ARG A 2 -1.29 -15.31 11.02
C ARG A 2 -0.96 -13.82 10.86
N GLN A 3 0.24 -13.40 11.23
CA GLN A 3 0.68 -12.00 11.10
C GLN A 3 0.76 -11.55 9.64
N GLU A 4 1.24 -12.42 8.78
CA GLU A 4 1.26 -12.18 7.34
C GLU A 4 -0.16 -12.09 6.75
N ALA A 5 -1.06 -12.99 7.14
CA ALA A 5 -2.47 -12.91 6.74
C ALA A 5 -3.12 -11.58 7.18
N LEU A 6 -2.80 -11.11 8.38
CA LEU A 6 -3.27 -9.80 8.86
C LEU A 6 -2.69 -8.65 8.04
N LYS A 7 -1.37 -8.67 7.75
CA LYS A 7 -0.70 -7.67 6.91
C LYS A 7 -1.36 -7.57 5.53
N LEU A 8 -1.59 -8.72 4.89
CA LEU A 8 -2.20 -8.81 3.57
C LEU A 8 -3.68 -8.40 3.58
N TYR A 9 -4.46 -8.85 4.58
CA TYR A 9 -5.85 -8.45 4.76
C TYR A 9 -5.96 -6.92 4.96
N ASP A 10 -5.14 -6.37 5.85
CA ASP A 10 -5.10 -4.92 6.10
C ASP A 10 -4.69 -4.12 4.85
N ALA A 11 -3.96 -4.74 3.93
CA ALA A 11 -3.61 -4.19 2.62
C ALA A 11 -4.68 -4.44 1.54
N GLY A 12 -5.79 -5.11 1.87
CA GLY A 12 -6.92 -5.34 0.97
C GLY A 12 -6.83 -6.63 0.14
N ALA A 13 -6.09 -7.64 0.62
CA ALA A 13 -6.06 -8.96 -0.01
C ALA A 13 -7.31 -9.78 0.27
N ASP A 14 -7.76 -10.55 -0.71
CA ASP A 14 -8.80 -11.56 -0.57
C ASP A 14 -8.23 -12.81 0.10
N ILE A 15 -8.59 -13.02 1.35
CA ILE A 15 -8.08 -14.11 2.19
C ILE A 15 -9.17 -15.11 2.52
N TYR A 16 -8.81 -16.37 2.51
CA TYR A 16 -9.66 -17.50 2.88
C TYR A 16 -9.02 -18.27 4.04
N LEU A 17 -9.77 -18.54 5.09
CA LEU A 17 -9.36 -19.42 6.18
C LEU A 17 -9.56 -20.88 5.79
N ILE A 18 -8.57 -21.72 6.10
CA ILE A 18 -8.62 -23.15 5.87
C ILE A 18 -8.91 -23.84 7.21
N THR A 19 -9.97 -24.63 7.23
CA THR A 19 -10.31 -25.50 8.36
C THR A 19 -10.22 -26.96 7.93
N ASN A 20 -9.92 -27.86 8.87
CA ASN A 20 -9.67 -29.28 8.58
C ASN A 20 -10.89 -30.03 8.02
N PHE A 21 -12.08 -29.43 8.00
CA PHE A 21 -13.34 -30.14 7.71
C PHE A 21 -14.31 -29.39 6.78
N SER A 22 -13.94 -28.24 6.25
CA SER A 22 -14.83 -27.45 5.39
C SER A 22 -14.10 -26.83 4.21
N SER A 23 -14.87 -26.37 3.22
CA SER A 23 -14.33 -25.51 2.15
C SER A 23 -13.70 -24.25 2.76
N PRO A 24 -12.72 -23.66 2.07
CA PRO A 24 -12.14 -22.38 2.49
C PRO A 24 -13.22 -21.31 2.76
N ILE A 25 -13.10 -20.60 3.86
CA ILE A 25 -14.06 -19.58 4.30
C ILE A 25 -13.49 -18.22 3.97
N TYR A 26 -14.19 -17.44 3.13
CA TYR A 26 -13.80 -16.07 2.81
C TYR A 26 -13.85 -15.19 4.07
N VAL A 27 -12.79 -14.44 4.30
CA VAL A 27 -12.65 -13.52 5.44
C VAL A 27 -13.35 -12.22 5.13
N THR A 28 -14.34 -11.88 5.94
CA THR A 28 -15.07 -10.60 5.83
C THR A 28 -14.67 -9.60 6.90
N GLU A 29 -14.16 -10.08 8.04
CA GLU A 29 -13.73 -9.24 9.15
C GLU A 29 -12.33 -9.64 9.64
N ARG A 30 -11.49 -8.66 9.95
CA ARG A 30 -10.14 -8.84 10.47
C ARG A 30 -10.07 -9.78 11.68
N MET A 31 -11.08 -9.72 12.55
CA MET A 31 -11.18 -10.54 13.77
C MET A 31 -11.26 -12.05 13.45
N GLU A 32 -11.73 -12.43 12.26
CA GLU A 32 -11.78 -13.82 11.83
C GLU A 32 -10.38 -14.41 11.66
N ILE A 33 -9.41 -13.60 11.19
CA ILE A 33 -7.99 -13.99 11.15
C ILE A 33 -7.39 -14.00 12.56
N GLU A 34 -7.67 -12.98 13.37
CA GLU A 34 -7.10 -12.84 14.72
C GLU A 34 -7.47 -14.04 15.63
N ARG A 35 -8.70 -14.54 15.52
CA ARG A 35 -9.27 -15.62 16.34
C ARG A 35 -9.43 -16.94 15.59
N GLY A 36 -9.22 -16.94 14.30
CA GLY A 36 -9.40 -18.09 13.42
C GLY A 36 -8.24 -19.10 13.48
N PRO A 37 -8.30 -20.13 12.62
CA PRO A 37 -7.21 -21.09 12.45
C PRO A 37 -5.94 -20.40 11.95
N GLU A 38 -4.79 -21.06 12.14
CA GLU A 38 -3.49 -20.50 11.74
C GLU A 38 -3.20 -20.64 10.23
N HIS A 39 -4.07 -21.33 9.50
CA HIS A 39 -3.92 -21.58 8.06
C HIS A 39 -4.85 -20.68 7.26
N TYR A 40 -4.30 -20.05 6.24
CA TYR A 40 -5.02 -19.22 5.27
C TYR A 40 -4.60 -19.55 3.84
N GLN A 41 -5.41 -19.14 2.88
CA GLN A 41 -5.17 -19.29 1.45
C GLN A 41 -5.53 -17.98 0.73
N MET A 42 -4.76 -17.68 -0.30
CA MET A 42 -5.07 -16.69 -1.34
C MET A 42 -5.11 -17.40 -2.70
N SER A 43 -5.78 -16.80 -3.68
CA SER A 43 -5.65 -17.25 -5.07
C SER A 43 -4.23 -16.99 -5.59
N MET A 44 -3.81 -17.72 -6.62
CA MET A 44 -2.52 -17.47 -7.27
C MET A 44 -2.45 -16.05 -7.85
N GLU A 45 -3.53 -15.60 -8.51
CA GLU A 45 -3.66 -14.26 -9.06
C GLU A 45 -3.49 -13.17 -7.98
N GLU A 46 -4.15 -13.35 -6.83
CA GLU A 46 -4.05 -12.41 -5.72
C GLU A 46 -2.64 -12.38 -5.12
N ARG A 47 -1.99 -13.53 -5.02
CA ARG A 47 -0.60 -13.65 -4.54
C ARG A 47 0.37 -12.92 -5.47
N GLU A 48 0.23 -13.12 -6.78
CA GLU A 48 1.03 -12.45 -7.80
C GLU A 48 0.81 -10.93 -7.77
N ARG A 49 -0.44 -10.49 -7.68
CA ARG A 49 -0.79 -9.07 -7.55
C ARG A 49 -0.08 -8.41 -6.36
N PHE A 50 -0.09 -9.05 -5.18
CA PHE A 50 0.56 -8.48 -3.99
C PHE A 50 2.08 -8.52 -4.08
N ARG A 51 2.66 -9.56 -4.68
CA ARG A 51 4.10 -9.63 -4.95
C ARG A 51 4.54 -8.48 -5.86
N ASN A 52 3.85 -8.26 -6.96
CA ASN A 52 4.16 -7.17 -7.90
C ASN A 52 4.01 -5.80 -7.20
N LEU A 53 3.01 -5.66 -6.35
CA LEU A 53 2.82 -4.44 -5.57
C LEU A 53 3.95 -4.21 -4.55
N GLU A 54 4.48 -5.27 -3.92
CA GLU A 54 5.64 -5.17 -3.03
C GLU A 54 6.90 -4.77 -3.79
N TRP A 55 7.08 -5.23 -5.04
CA TRP A 55 8.17 -4.80 -5.90
C TRP A 55 8.04 -3.34 -6.30
N GLU A 56 6.88 -2.95 -6.82
CA GLU A 56 6.62 -1.55 -7.17
C GLU A 56 6.82 -0.62 -5.97
N MET A 57 6.37 -1.04 -4.78
CA MET A 57 6.55 -0.23 -3.56
C MET A 57 8.02 0.05 -3.26
N GLN A 58 8.96 -0.86 -3.58
CA GLN A 58 10.38 -0.67 -3.32
C GLN A 58 10.97 0.46 -4.17
N LYS A 59 10.41 0.75 -5.33
CA LYS A 59 10.82 1.88 -6.19
C LYS A 59 10.44 3.24 -5.61
N TYR A 60 9.51 3.27 -4.66
CA TYR A 60 8.97 4.52 -4.10
C TYR A 60 9.15 4.57 -2.58
N PRO A 61 10.33 5.03 -2.09
CA PRO A 61 10.63 5.07 -0.66
C PRO A 61 9.67 5.92 0.17
N GLN A 62 8.87 6.78 -0.50
CA GLN A 62 7.83 7.58 0.14
C GLN A 62 6.59 6.75 0.51
N ILE A 63 6.44 5.53 -0.03
CA ILE A 63 5.36 4.59 0.31
C ILE A 63 5.81 3.72 1.47
N GLN A 64 5.15 3.83 2.61
CA GLN A 64 5.61 3.22 3.86
C GLN A 64 4.88 1.91 4.23
N SER A 65 3.91 1.48 3.44
CA SER A 65 3.16 0.25 3.72
C SER A 65 2.53 -0.33 2.47
N LEU A 66 2.34 -1.65 2.46
CA LEU A 66 1.66 -2.35 1.39
C LEU A 66 0.21 -1.87 1.19
N LYS A 67 -0.44 -1.44 2.27
CA LYS A 67 -1.76 -0.80 2.23
C LYS A 67 -1.74 0.52 1.44
N GLU A 68 -0.72 1.33 1.64
CA GLU A 68 -0.50 2.57 0.91
C GLU A 68 -0.11 2.29 -0.54
N ALA A 69 0.74 1.28 -0.79
CA ALA A 69 1.08 0.84 -2.12
C ALA A 69 -0.17 0.40 -2.91
N ASN A 70 -1.05 -0.38 -2.29
CA ASN A 70 -2.30 -0.80 -2.94
C ASN A 70 -3.23 0.39 -3.26
N LEU A 71 -3.24 1.44 -2.44
CA LEU A 71 -3.98 2.67 -2.72
C LEU A 71 -3.37 3.46 -3.89
N LEU A 72 -2.04 3.62 -3.92
CA LEU A 72 -1.37 4.53 -4.84
C LEU A 72 -0.94 3.88 -6.16
N LEU A 73 -0.63 2.58 -6.16
CA LEU A 73 -0.10 1.83 -7.30
C LEU A 73 -1.02 0.68 -7.74
N GLY A 74 -1.97 0.28 -6.89
CA GLY A 74 -2.88 -0.83 -7.18
C GLY A 74 -3.97 -0.46 -8.19
N THR A 75 -4.59 -1.48 -8.77
CA THR A 75 -5.66 -1.36 -9.76
C THR A 75 -7.07 -1.49 -9.19
N ARG A 76 -7.19 -1.77 -7.89
CA ARG A 76 -8.49 -1.84 -7.21
C ARG A 76 -9.02 -0.44 -6.91
N ARG A 77 -10.33 -0.29 -7.05
CA ARG A 77 -11.02 0.95 -6.70
C ARG A 77 -11.02 1.15 -5.19
N THR A 78 -10.22 2.10 -4.72
CA THR A 78 -10.03 2.38 -3.29
C THR A 78 -10.01 3.88 -3.04
N PHE A 79 -10.23 4.28 -1.79
CA PHE A 79 -9.94 5.63 -1.34
C PHE A 79 -9.10 5.57 -0.06
N GLY A 80 -8.31 6.60 0.16
CA GLY A 80 -7.50 6.74 1.37
C GLY A 80 -7.68 8.11 2.01
N ILE A 81 -7.58 8.17 3.33
CA ILE A 81 -7.60 9.42 4.09
C ILE A 81 -6.22 9.61 4.71
N TYR A 82 -5.63 10.76 4.41
CA TYR A 82 -4.38 11.22 4.99
C TYR A 82 -4.64 12.39 5.92
N GLN A 83 -4.04 12.33 7.10
CA GLN A 83 -4.10 13.39 8.10
C GLN A 83 -2.70 13.82 8.49
N ILE A 84 -2.55 15.08 8.86
CA ILE A 84 -1.27 15.66 9.25
C ILE A 84 -0.67 14.86 10.42
N LYS A 85 0.62 14.56 10.36
CA LYS A 85 1.36 13.91 11.44
C LYS A 85 1.60 14.89 12.57
N ASP A 86 1.53 14.39 13.79
CA ASP A 86 2.04 15.09 14.95
C ASP A 86 3.56 15.33 14.77
N ASP A 87 4.05 16.47 15.23
CA ASP A 87 5.47 16.88 15.15
C ASP A 87 6.02 17.06 13.70
N SER A 88 5.15 17.24 12.69
CA SER A 88 5.56 17.57 11.32
C SER A 88 5.45 19.08 11.02
N GLN A 89 6.03 19.52 9.88
CA GLN A 89 5.84 20.88 9.40
C GLN A 89 4.37 21.16 9.02
N GLY A 90 3.59 20.13 8.77
CA GLY A 90 2.17 20.20 8.50
C GLY A 90 1.34 20.84 9.63
N GLU A 91 1.80 20.77 10.88
CA GLU A 91 1.12 21.42 12.00
C GLU A 91 0.95 22.94 11.80
N ASN A 92 1.82 23.57 11.04
CA ASN A 92 1.73 25.02 10.76
C ASN A 92 0.52 25.38 9.89
N TYR A 93 -0.04 24.43 9.16
CA TYR A 93 -1.21 24.62 8.32
C TYR A 93 -2.37 23.67 8.63
N ALA A 94 -2.30 22.96 9.76
CA ALA A 94 -3.39 22.10 10.22
C ALA A 94 -4.68 22.92 10.42
N PHE A 95 -5.77 22.43 9.84
CA PHE A 95 -7.10 23.07 9.81
C PHE A 95 -7.15 24.43 9.07
N MET A 96 -6.11 24.77 8.30
CA MET A 96 -6.10 25.97 7.47
C MET A 96 -6.58 25.63 6.06
N ASN A 97 -7.26 26.58 5.43
CA ASN A 97 -7.74 26.45 4.05
C ASN A 97 -6.61 26.71 3.03
N MET A 98 -6.83 26.35 1.77
CA MET A 98 -5.84 26.50 0.72
C MET A 98 -5.39 27.95 0.55
N SER A 99 -6.29 28.92 0.57
CA SER A 99 -5.96 30.35 0.46
C SER A 99 -5.02 30.83 1.56
N PHE A 100 -5.16 30.32 2.78
CA PHE A 100 -4.24 30.63 3.87
C PHE A 100 -2.84 30.07 3.58
N ILE A 101 -2.76 28.79 3.19
CA ILE A 101 -1.51 28.09 2.90
C ILE A 101 -0.73 28.83 1.81
N GLU A 102 -1.39 29.12 0.69
CA GLU A 102 -0.79 29.84 -0.45
C GLU A 102 -0.32 31.25 -0.08
N SER A 103 -1.16 32.02 0.63
CA SER A 103 -0.83 33.40 1.01
C SER A 103 0.37 33.49 1.97
N HIS A 104 0.68 32.42 2.69
CA HIS A 104 1.83 32.34 3.58
C HIS A 104 3.05 31.62 2.94
N GLY A 105 2.95 31.25 1.65
CA GLY A 105 4.02 30.57 0.92
C GLY A 105 4.35 29.16 1.46
N MET A 106 3.38 28.52 2.11
CA MET A 106 3.54 27.16 2.62
C MET A 106 3.29 26.14 1.50
N GLN A 107 3.87 24.98 1.64
CA GLN A 107 3.70 23.87 0.69
C GLN A 107 3.16 22.65 1.40
N ILE A 108 2.15 22.04 0.80
CA ILE A 108 1.62 20.76 1.25
C ILE A 108 2.52 19.65 0.72
N LYS A 109 3.07 18.84 1.63
CA LYS A 109 3.98 17.76 1.30
C LYS A 109 3.47 16.44 1.84
N LYS A 110 3.57 15.38 1.05
CA LYS A 110 3.13 14.03 1.45
C LYS A 110 3.82 13.55 2.74
N GLU A 111 5.08 13.93 2.93
CA GLU A 111 5.86 13.58 4.12
C GLU A 111 5.29 14.11 5.45
N ASP A 112 4.49 15.17 5.40
CA ASP A 112 3.81 15.74 6.58
C ASP A 112 2.54 14.97 6.97
N TYR A 113 2.11 14.00 6.15
CA TYR A 113 0.87 13.26 6.34
C TYR A 113 1.10 11.79 6.68
N LYS A 114 0.15 11.23 7.42
CA LYS A 114 0.03 9.78 7.67
C LYS A 114 -1.27 9.27 7.04
N LEU A 115 -1.21 8.11 6.43
CA LEU A 115 -2.38 7.37 5.97
C LEU A 115 -3.12 6.81 7.19
N VAL A 116 -4.34 7.26 7.45
CA VAL A 116 -5.14 6.86 8.61
C VAL A 116 -6.24 5.87 8.26
N TYR A 117 -6.64 5.81 6.99
CA TYR A 117 -7.67 4.89 6.52
C TYR A 117 -7.50 4.56 5.02
N VAL A 118 -7.85 3.34 4.65
CA VAL A 118 -8.11 2.93 3.26
C VAL A 118 -9.40 2.12 3.26
N GLY A 119 -10.26 2.40 2.30
CA GLY A 119 -11.51 1.68 2.09
C GLY A 119 -11.80 1.46 0.61
N GLU A 120 -12.75 0.59 0.32
CA GLU A 120 -13.23 0.38 -1.04
C GLU A 120 -14.01 1.59 -1.56
N LEU A 121 -13.74 1.97 -2.80
CA LEU A 121 -14.49 3.01 -3.53
C LEU A 121 -15.65 2.35 -4.28
N LEU A 122 -16.80 2.28 -3.62
CA LEU A 122 -17.98 1.59 -4.14
C LEU A 122 -18.80 2.48 -5.08
N GLY A 123 -19.25 1.93 -6.19
CA GLY A 123 -20.20 2.57 -7.10
C GLY A 123 -19.79 3.99 -7.52
N ASN A 124 -20.64 4.96 -7.24
CA ASN A 124 -20.45 6.37 -7.53
C ASN A 124 -20.19 7.19 -6.26
N THR A 125 -19.50 6.60 -5.27
CA THR A 125 -19.13 7.31 -4.03
C THR A 125 -18.37 8.59 -4.37
N SER A 126 -18.89 9.74 -3.94
CA SER A 126 -18.28 11.05 -4.11
C SER A 126 -17.37 11.43 -2.94
N LEU A 127 -16.61 12.51 -3.09
CA LEU A 127 -15.83 13.09 -2.00
C LEU A 127 -16.73 13.57 -0.85
N GLU A 128 -17.90 14.10 -1.17
CA GLU A 128 -18.92 14.54 -0.22
C GLU A 128 -19.48 13.37 0.58
N ASP A 129 -19.74 12.21 -0.05
CA ASP A 129 -20.19 10.99 0.62
C ASP A 129 -19.12 10.48 1.61
N ILE A 130 -17.84 10.53 1.21
CA ILE A 130 -16.73 10.19 2.09
C ILE A 130 -16.67 11.18 3.27
N PHE A 131 -16.76 12.47 3.00
CA PHE A 131 -16.74 13.50 4.04
C PHE A 131 -17.90 13.31 5.04
N GLU A 132 -19.11 13.11 4.56
CA GLU A 132 -20.29 12.86 5.41
C GLU A 132 -20.09 11.61 6.27
N ARG A 133 -19.66 10.49 5.65
CA ARG A 133 -19.43 9.23 6.35
C ARG A 133 -18.42 9.38 7.49
N PHE A 134 -17.29 10.06 7.26
CA PHE A 134 -16.21 10.19 8.25
C PHE A 134 -16.47 11.28 9.30
N ASN A 135 -17.52 12.04 9.15
CA ASN A 135 -17.99 13.01 10.16
C ASN A 135 -19.20 12.51 10.94
N ILE A 136 -20.10 11.71 10.35
CA ILE A 136 -21.37 11.29 10.98
C ILE A 136 -21.34 9.84 11.44
N ASP A 137 -20.93 8.91 10.57
CA ASP A 137 -20.97 7.45 10.83
C ASP A 137 -19.63 6.79 10.48
N ARG A 138 -18.63 7.10 11.29
CA ARG A 138 -17.27 6.64 11.06
C ARG A 138 -17.12 5.13 11.18
N PRO A 139 -16.38 4.47 10.28
CA PRO A 139 -16.03 3.07 10.41
C PRO A 139 -15.36 2.77 11.76
N LYS A 140 -15.66 1.62 12.35
CA LYS A 140 -15.14 1.23 13.68
C LYS A 140 -13.61 1.06 13.70
N ASP A 141 -13.01 0.76 12.60
CA ASP A 141 -11.57 0.59 12.39
C ASP A 141 -10.84 1.90 12.03
N PHE A 142 -11.59 2.99 11.82
CA PHE A 142 -11.00 4.31 11.61
C PHE A 142 -10.33 4.84 12.88
N ARG A 143 -9.06 5.26 12.78
CA ARG A 143 -8.23 5.71 13.90
C ARG A 143 -7.87 7.19 13.87
N GLY A 144 -8.34 7.92 12.85
CA GLY A 144 -8.12 9.36 12.70
C GLY A 144 -9.14 10.22 13.46
N HIS A 145 -8.95 11.53 13.39
CA HIS A 145 -9.98 12.51 13.74
C HIS A 145 -11.03 12.61 12.60
N SER A 146 -12.17 13.27 12.87
CA SER A 146 -13.17 13.58 11.83
C SER A 146 -12.50 14.25 10.64
N LEU A 147 -12.94 13.90 9.42
CA LEU A 147 -12.39 14.49 8.21
C LEU A 147 -12.59 16.01 8.24
N SER A 148 -11.52 16.76 8.13
CA SER A 148 -11.46 18.19 8.40
C SER A 148 -10.66 18.93 7.35
N VAL A 149 -10.77 20.25 7.35
CA VAL A 149 -9.94 21.13 6.50
C VAL A 149 -8.47 20.79 6.73
N SER A 150 -7.70 20.81 5.66
CA SER A 150 -6.31 20.36 5.50
C SER A 150 -6.06 18.85 5.47
N ASP A 151 -7.06 18.01 5.71
CA ASP A 151 -6.93 16.57 5.41
C ASP A 151 -6.90 16.32 3.90
N ILE A 152 -6.41 15.16 3.48
CA ILE A 152 -6.37 14.79 2.06
C ILE A 152 -7.11 13.48 1.84
N VAL A 153 -7.99 13.46 0.85
CA VAL A 153 -8.65 12.25 0.35
C VAL A 153 -8.01 11.87 -0.97
N VAL A 154 -7.45 10.68 -1.03
CA VAL A 154 -6.93 10.08 -2.27
C VAL A 154 -7.97 9.10 -2.81
N LEU A 155 -8.29 9.23 -4.08
CA LEU A 155 -9.16 8.32 -4.82
C LEU A 155 -8.35 7.55 -5.84
N ASN A 156 -8.47 6.24 -5.84
CA ASN A 156 -8.04 5.35 -6.90
C ASN A 156 -9.28 4.72 -7.53
N ASP A 157 -9.61 5.08 -8.77
CA ASP A 157 -10.78 4.55 -9.47
C ASP A 157 -10.46 3.28 -10.29
N GLY A 158 -9.24 2.75 -10.16
CA GLY A 158 -8.74 1.60 -10.88
C GLY A 158 -7.97 1.95 -12.17
N GLU A 159 -8.11 3.18 -12.67
CA GLU A 159 -7.41 3.69 -13.85
C GLU A 159 -6.51 4.89 -13.50
N LYS A 160 -6.99 5.74 -12.60
CA LYS A 160 -6.31 6.96 -12.19
C LYS A 160 -6.36 7.15 -10.68
N VAL A 161 -5.27 7.65 -10.13
CA VAL A 161 -5.18 8.11 -8.73
C VAL A 161 -5.23 9.63 -8.69
N THR A 162 -6.06 10.18 -7.83
CA THR A 162 -6.19 11.63 -7.62
C THR A 162 -6.18 11.95 -6.13
N ALA A 163 -5.53 13.04 -5.75
CA ALA A 163 -5.53 13.55 -4.38
C ALA A 163 -6.37 14.82 -4.30
N HIS A 164 -7.12 14.95 -3.22
CA HIS A 164 -8.05 16.03 -2.99
C HIS A 164 -7.88 16.60 -1.59
N PHE A 165 -7.48 17.84 -1.51
CA PHE A 165 -7.39 18.59 -0.28
C PHE A 165 -8.79 18.97 0.20
N VAL A 166 -9.10 18.72 1.45
CA VAL A 166 -10.35 19.16 2.07
C VAL A 166 -10.24 20.64 2.40
N ASP A 167 -10.94 21.46 1.66
CA ASP A 167 -11.00 22.90 1.94
C ASP A 167 -12.30 23.27 2.69
N SER A 168 -12.46 24.56 3.02
CA SER A 168 -13.56 25.09 3.86
C SER A 168 -14.95 24.84 3.29
N ILE A 169 -15.08 24.79 1.97
CA ILE A 169 -16.40 24.70 1.27
C ILE A 169 -16.41 23.55 0.27
N SER A 170 -15.25 23.14 -0.26
CA SER A 170 -15.12 22.20 -1.37
C SER A 170 -13.87 21.33 -1.21
N PHE A 171 -13.59 20.54 -2.24
CA PHE A 171 -12.32 19.80 -2.37
C PHE A 171 -11.50 20.42 -3.49
N GLU A 172 -10.20 20.58 -3.28
CA GLU A 172 -9.27 21.05 -4.31
C GLU A 172 -8.35 19.90 -4.73
N GLN A 173 -8.26 19.63 -6.04
CA GLN A 173 -7.35 18.59 -6.54
C GLN A 173 -5.89 19.05 -6.34
N LEU A 174 -5.07 18.16 -5.79
CA LEU A 174 -3.69 18.43 -5.41
C LEU A 174 -2.75 17.41 -6.06
N ASP A 175 -2.42 17.61 -7.33
CA ASP A 175 -1.60 16.67 -8.10
C ASP A 175 -0.18 16.52 -7.52
N SER A 176 0.35 17.58 -6.92
CA SER A 176 1.70 17.58 -6.29
C SER A 176 1.82 16.59 -5.13
N PHE A 177 0.71 16.23 -4.46
CA PHE A 177 0.70 15.26 -3.36
C PHE A 177 1.07 13.84 -3.82
N LEU A 178 0.81 13.53 -5.08
CA LEU A 178 1.05 12.22 -5.70
C LEU A 178 2.37 12.16 -6.49
N ASN A 179 3.19 13.22 -6.46
CA ASN A 179 4.50 13.21 -7.09
C ASN A 179 5.46 12.35 -6.25
N LEU A 180 5.51 11.06 -6.58
CA LEU A 180 6.43 10.11 -5.97
C LEU A 180 7.74 10.13 -6.75
N GLU A 181 8.85 10.15 -6.04
CA GLU A 181 10.18 10.01 -6.63
C GLU A 181 10.50 8.52 -6.77
N GLU A 182 10.68 8.09 -8.00
CA GLU A 182 11.08 6.72 -8.32
C GLU A 182 12.59 6.56 -8.19
N GLN A 183 13.02 5.47 -7.56
CA GLN A 183 14.42 5.08 -7.51
C GLN A 183 14.67 3.85 -8.38
N VAL A 184 15.84 3.79 -9.01
CA VAL A 184 16.29 2.59 -9.71
C VAL A 184 16.72 1.57 -8.65
N LEU A 185 16.23 0.34 -8.76
CA LEU A 185 16.59 -0.74 -7.87
C LEU A 185 17.81 -1.48 -8.40
N ASP A 186 18.87 -1.56 -7.58
CA ASP A 186 20.02 -2.42 -7.81
C ASP A 186 19.91 -3.75 -7.05
N GLU A 187 18.98 -3.83 -6.12
CA GLU A 187 18.64 -5.04 -5.36
C GLU A 187 17.14 -5.13 -5.15
N LEU A 188 16.63 -6.37 -5.07
CA LEU A 188 15.25 -6.68 -4.77
C LEU A 188 15.21 -7.84 -3.78
N ALA A 189 14.42 -7.71 -2.70
CA ALA A 189 14.26 -8.77 -1.71
C ALA A 189 12.81 -8.86 -1.25
N TYR A 190 12.29 -10.09 -1.09
CA TYR A 190 10.91 -10.32 -0.64
C TYR A 190 10.69 -11.72 -0.10
N GLU A 191 9.59 -11.91 0.62
CA GLU A 191 9.16 -13.21 1.13
C GLU A 191 8.44 -14.02 0.04
N VAL A 192 8.79 -15.31 -0.09
CA VAL A 192 8.13 -16.27 -0.97
C VAL A 192 7.67 -17.47 -0.13
N GLY A 193 6.48 -17.38 0.43
CA GLY A 193 5.97 -18.38 1.38
C GLY A 193 6.74 -18.31 2.70
N GLU A 194 7.44 -19.40 3.05
CA GLU A 194 8.31 -19.50 4.25
C GLU A 194 9.79 -19.28 3.91
N ARG A 195 10.09 -18.62 2.79
CA ARG A 195 11.45 -18.41 2.29
C ARG A 195 11.65 -16.94 1.96
N TYR A 196 12.91 -16.52 1.92
CA TYR A 196 13.29 -15.21 1.42
C TYR A 196 14.04 -15.37 0.10
N PHE A 197 13.72 -14.50 -0.84
CA PHE A 197 14.43 -14.38 -2.11
C PHE A 197 15.11 -13.02 -2.13
N ALA A 198 16.33 -12.97 -2.62
CA ALA A 198 17.06 -11.74 -2.89
C ALA A 198 17.73 -11.85 -4.25
N ILE A 199 17.74 -10.75 -5.00
CA ILE A 199 18.43 -10.61 -6.27
C ILE A 199 19.14 -9.26 -6.30
N GLN A 200 20.35 -9.23 -6.83
CA GLN A 200 21.18 -8.04 -6.89
C GLN A 200 21.78 -7.91 -8.29
N ARG A 201 21.82 -6.70 -8.82
CA ARG A 201 22.49 -6.37 -10.08
C ARG A 201 24.01 -6.50 -9.91
N THR A 202 24.66 -7.10 -10.93
CA THR A 202 26.11 -7.23 -11.04
C THR A 202 26.60 -6.66 -12.39
N GLU A 203 27.90 -6.72 -12.63
CA GLU A 203 28.48 -6.32 -13.94
C GLU A 203 28.12 -7.29 -15.07
N GLU A 204 27.74 -8.54 -14.76
CA GLU A 204 27.49 -9.62 -15.74
C GLU A 204 26.02 -10.06 -15.77
N GLY A 205 25.11 -9.35 -15.08
CA GLY A 205 23.69 -9.69 -14.96
C GLY A 205 23.19 -9.57 -13.52
N TYR A 206 22.63 -10.64 -12.98
CA TYR A 206 22.04 -10.63 -11.64
C TYR A 206 22.45 -11.86 -10.85
N ASP A 207 22.87 -11.65 -9.60
CA ASP A 207 23.05 -12.72 -8.60
C ASP A 207 21.75 -12.88 -7.81
N TYR A 208 21.22 -14.09 -7.69
CA TYR A 208 20.03 -14.36 -6.88
C TYR A 208 20.30 -15.43 -5.83
N SER A 209 19.54 -15.38 -4.74
CA SER A 209 19.68 -16.26 -3.59
C SER A 209 18.34 -16.55 -2.92
N PHE A 210 18.17 -17.80 -2.48
CA PHE A 210 17.03 -18.22 -1.66
C PHE A 210 17.50 -18.53 -0.24
N TYR A 211 16.75 -18.08 0.75
CA TYR A 211 17.02 -18.31 2.16
C TYR A 211 15.82 -18.96 2.84
N ASP A 212 16.07 -19.75 3.89
CA ASP A 212 15.05 -20.28 4.78
C ASP A 212 14.55 -19.21 5.78
N GLU A 213 13.60 -19.60 6.66
CA GLU A 213 13.03 -18.75 7.70
C GLU A 213 14.08 -18.23 8.73
N ASP A 214 15.21 -18.93 8.86
CA ASP A 214 16.35 -18.55 9.70
C ASP A 214 17.42 -17.72 8.93
N PHE A 215 17.13 -17.27 7.71
CA PHE A 215 18.05 -16.57 6.80
C PHE A 215 19.31 -17.37 6.42
N ARG A 216 19.23 -18.70 6.38
CA ARG A 216 20.30 -19.54 5.88
C ARG A 216 20.15 -19.73 4.38
N LEU A 217 21.23 -19.56 3.64
CA LEU A 217 21.26 -19.78 2.19
C LEU A 217 20.87 -21.23 1.87
N MET A 218 19.84 -21.37 1.05
CA MET A 218 19.34 -22.66 0.57
C MET A 218 19.81 -22.96 -0.85
N ASP A 219 19.72 -21.98 -1.72
CA ASP A 219 20.04 -22.07 -3.15
C ASP A 219 20.36 -20.70 -3.70
N GLY A 220 20.92 -20.64 -4.92
CA GLY A 220 21.23 -19.40 -5.59
C GLY A 220 21.94 -19.64 -6.91
N GLY A 221 22.04 -18.59 -7.70
CA GLY A 221 22.67 -18.66 -9.02
C GLY A 221 22.91 -17.28 -9.59
N VAL A 222 23.38 -17.28 -10.84
CA VAL A 222 23.60 -16.09 -11.63
C VAL A 222 22.65 -16.12 -12.81
N TYR A 223 22.00 -15.03 -13.07
CA TYR A 223 21.20 -14.79 -14.26
C TYR A 223 22.00 -13.88 -15.22
N GLU A 224 22.54 -14.47 -16.27
CA GLU A 224 23.48 -13.84 -17.21
C GLU A 224 22.76 -13.00 -18.29
N ASN A 225 21.89 -12.08 -17.88
CA ASN A 225 21.25 -11.13 -18.79
C ASN A 225 21.04 -9.78 -18.09
N ASP A 226 21.78 -8.77 -18.54
CA ASP A 226 21.73 -7.41 -18.01
C ASP A 226 20.82 -6.46 -18.81
N GLU A 227 20.21 -6.96 -19.92
CA GLU A 227 19.34 -6.18 -20.79
C GLU A 227 17.89 -6.09 -20.28
N ILE A 228 17.51 -6.90 -19.29
CA ILE A 228 16.17 -6.91 -18.69
C ILE A 228 16.14 -6.17 -17.35
N SER A 229 14.93 -5.88 -16.86
CA SER A 229 14.78 -5.27 -15.55
C SER A 229 15.08 -6.27 -14.41
N ILE A 230 15.37 -5.75 -13.21
CA ILE A 230 15.62 -6.61 -12.03
C ILE A 230 14.37 -7.42 -11.66
N GLU A 231 13.18 -6.89 -11.93
CA GLU A 231 11.91 -7.57 -11.70
C GLU A 231 11.72 -8.74 -12.66
N GLU A 232 12.01 -8.56 -13.95
CA GLU A 232 11.97 -9.63 -14.96
C GLU A 232 12.98 -10.72 -14.61
N ALA A 233 14.20 -10.34 -14.24
CA ALA A 233 15.22 -11.29 -13.79
C ALA A 233 14.79 -12.07 -12.54
N ALA A 234 14.12 -11.40 -11.59
CA ALA A 234 13.56 -12.02 -10.40
C ALA A 234 12.45 -13.03 -10.75
N GLU A 235 11.53 -12.66 -11.64
CA GLU A 235 10.46 -13.56 -12.10
C GLU A 235 11.01 -14.82 -12.76
N GLU A 236 11.98 -14.68 -13.66
CA GLU A 236 12.58 -15.82 -14.33
C GLU A 236 13.37 -16.73 -13.37
N SER A 237 14.08 -16.14 -12.39
CA SER A 237 14.80 -16.88 -11.37
C SER A 237 13.89 -17.66 -10.40
N LEU A 238 12.63 -17.24 -10.22
CA LEU A 238 11.65 -17.93 -9.38
C LEU A 238 11.02 -19.16 -10.04
N VAL A 239 11.10 -19.26 -11.35
CA VAL A 239 10.50 -20.36 -12.13
C VAL A 239 11.50 -21.52 -12.32
N CYS A 240 12.80 -21.27 -12.11
CA CYS A 240 13.84 -22.29 -12.15
C CYS A 240 13.94 -23.06 -10.86
#